data_c6a460ce4a3b1be81bc460e68767aea0
#
_entry.id   c6a460ce4a3b1be81bc460e68767aea0
#
_cell.length_a   1.000
_cell.length_b   1.000
_cell.length_c   1.000
_cell.angle_alpha   90.00
_cell.angle_beta   90.00
_cell.angle_gamma   90.00
#
_symmetry.space_group_name_H-M   'P 1'
#
loop_
_entity.id
_entity.type
_entity.pdbx_description
1 polymer ?
#
loop_
_entity_poly.entity_id
_entity_poly.type
_entity_poly.pdbx_seq_one_letter_code
_entity_poly.pdbx_strand_id
1 'polypeptide(L)'
;MRKLEKTDLPLLHKWTNDRDIVAWARFSPEHMTSLTALEKAYEKELHDEETERTSYIIEERSTSKPIGWCTERTWDRKHVSANVGIALGEKALWGKGYGTEAMELLMEIVFDHQAWHHAELWTLAENERAIKSFEKCGFRKVGVEREVAYYEGGYHDVVLMEQLKSEWDARKTS
;
A
#
# COMPACT_ATOMS: atom_id res chain seq x y z
N MET A 1 -7.92 8.56 -7.40
CA MET A 1 -7.33 7.20 -7.50
C MET A 1 -8.07 6.44 -8.58
N ARG A 2 -7.37 5.63 -9.40
CA ARG A 2 -7.94 4.77 -10.45
C ARG A 2 -7.22 3.42 -10.49
N LYS A 3 -7.80 2.42 -11.14
CA LYS A 3 -7.11 1.14 -11.36
C LYS A 3 -5.83 1.33 -12.16
N LEU A 4 -4.85 0.46 -11.91
CA LEU A 4 -3.61 0.36 -12.69
C LEU A 4 -3.94 -0.03 -14.13
N GLU A 5 -3.32 0.64 -15.09
CA GLU A 5 -3.39 0.35 -16.51
C GLU A 5 -2.01 -0.04 -17.08
N LYS A 6 -2.00 -0.74 -18.21
CA LYS A 6 -0.76 -1.17 -18.87
C LYS A 6 0.19 0.00 -19.17
N THR A 7 -0.37 1.15 -19.47
CA THR A 7 0.37 2.41 -19.76
C THR A 7 1.11 2.96 -18.56
N ASP A 8 0.75 2.54 -17.33
CA ASP A 8 1.42 2.97 -16.09
C ASP A 8 2.68 2.13 -15.77
N LEU A 9 2.82 0.95 -16.39
CA LEU A 9 3.89 0.01 -16.04
C LEU A 9 5.31 0.58 -16.17
N PRO A 10 5.64 1.43 -17.16
CA PRO A 10 6.96 2.07 -17.21
C PRO A 10 7.22 2.98 -16.01
N LEU A 11 6.20 3.70 -15.53
CA LEU A 11 6.31 4.57 -14.37
C LEU A 11 6.40 3.75 -13.07
N LEU A 12 5.57 2.73 -12.94
CA LEU A 12 5.63 1.78 -11.83
C LEU A 12 7.00 1.09 -11.78
N HIS A 13 7.57 0.71 -12.95
CA HIS A 13 8.91 0.14 -13.05
C HIS A 13 9.98 1.12 -12.52
N LYS A 14 9.91 2.41 -12.88
CA LYS A 14 10.78 3.45 -12.34
C LYS A 14 10.72 3.49 -10.82
N TRP A 15 9.51 3.57 -10.25
CA TRP A 15 9.31 3.68 -8.79
C TRP A 15 9.71 2.41 -8.03
N THR A 16 9.40 1.22 -8.57
CA THR A 16 9.73 -0.05 -7.92
C THR A 16 11.21 -0.44 -8.03
N ASN A 17 12.01 0.36 -8.73
CA ASN A 17 13.46 0.25 -8.81
C ASN A 17 14.19 1.49 -8.21
N ASP A 18 13.46 2.45 -7.66
CA ASP A 18 14.06 3.55 -6.89
C ASP A 18 14.36 3.05 -5.47
N ARG A 19 15.64 3.02 -5.12
CA ARG A 19 16.14 2.46 -3.86
C ARG A 19 15.48 3.09 -2.63
N ASP A 20 15.31 4.41 -2.62
CA ASP A 20 14.71 5.11 -1.49
C ASP A 20 13.23 4.75 -1.31
N ILE A 21 12.52 4.48 -2.41
CA ILE A 21 11.10 4.12 -2.38
C ILE A 21 10.95 2.67 -1.91
N VAL A 22 11.71 1.74 -2.49
CA VAL A 22 11.54 0.31 -2.19
C VAL A 22 12.08 -0.08 -0.81
N ALA A 23 13.04 0.68 -0.26
CA ALA A 23 13.49 0.50 1.11
C ALA A 23 12.31 0.59 2.09
N TRP A 24 11.41 1.55 1.90
CA TRP A 24 10.23 1.74 2.74
C TRP A 24 9.02 0.90 2.32
N ALA A 25 8.87 0.62 1.02
CA ALA A 25 7.67 -0.02 0.49
C ALA A 25 7.74 -1.54 0.45
N ARG A 26 8.95 -2.13 0.41
CA ARG A 26 9.15 -3.57 0.22
C ARG A 26 10.16 -4.20 1.17
N PHE A 27 10.85 -3.41 2.00
CA PHE A 27 11.94 -3.87 2.89
C PHE A 27 13.07 -4.59 2.14
N SER A 28 13.30 -4.24 0.90
CA SER A 28 14.21 -4.98 0.00
C SER A 28 14.76 -4.05 -1.08
N PRO A 29 15.59 -3.05 -0.72
CA PRO A 29 16.09 -2.04 -1.64
C PRO A 29 17.03 -2.60 -2.72
N GLU A 30 17.55 -3.80 -2.52
CA GLU A 30 18.39 -4.52 -3.50
C GLU A 30 17.57 -5.24 -4.57
N HIS A 31 16.27 -5.42 -4.34
CA HIS A 31 15.42 -6.15 -5.27
C HIS A 31 15.02 -5.29 -6.46
N MET A 32 15.55 -5.65 -7.64
CA MET A 32 15.17 -5.03 -8.91
C MET A 32 14.04 -5.81 -9.58
N THR A 33 12.99 -5.09 -9.97
CA THR A 33 11.86 -5.66 -10.70
C THR A 33 11.99 -5.34 -12.18
N SER A 34 12.03 -6.35 -13.05
CA SER A 34 12.04 -6.11 -14.49
C SER A 34 10.67 -5.65 -15.01
N LEU A 35 10.65 -4.87 -16.10
CA LEU A 35 9.40 -4.46 -16.72
C LEU A 35 8.56 -5.68 -17.14
N THR A 36 9.20 -6.71 -17.69
CA THR A 36 8.52 -7.97 -18.05
C THR A 36 7.88 -8.67 -16.86
N ALA A 37 8.49 -8.59 -15.65
CA ALA A 37 7.87 -9.15 -14.45
C ALA A 37 6.62 -8.37 -14.05
N LEU A 38 6.64 -7.03 -14.18
CA LEU A 38 5.46 -6.19 -13.95
C LEU A 38 4.35 -6.45 -14.98
N GLU A 39 4.70 -6.61 -16.26
CA GLU A 39 3.75 -6.97 -17.31
C GLU A 39 3.05 -8.30 -17.01
N LYS A 40 3.81 -9.34 -16.64
CA LYS A 40 3.24 -10.64 -16.24
C LYS A 40 2.34 -10.54 -15.00
N ALA A 41 2.74 -9.75 -14.00
CA ALA A 41 1.93 -9.53 -12.81
C ALA A 41 0.61 -8.80 -13.14
N TYR A 42 0.67 -7.80 -14.02
CA TYR A 42 -0.49 -7.07 -14.52
C TYR A 42 -1.44 -7.99 -15.32
N GLU A 43 -0.92 -8.79 -16.25
CA GLU A 43 -1.71 -9.74 -17.03
C GLU A 43 -2.40 -10.76 -16.11
N LYS A 44 -1.70 -11.25 -15.08
CA LYS A 44 -2.30 -12.13 -14.08
C LYS A 44 -3.44 -11.42 -13.33
N GLU A 45 -3.23 -10.19 -12.88
CA GLU A 45 -4.26 -9.39 -12.18
C GLU A 45 -5.51 -9.16 -13.03
N LEU A 46 -5.36 -9.03 -14.37
CA LEU A 46 -6.48 -8.81 -15.28
C LEU A 46 -7.30 -10.07 -15.60
N HIS A 47 -6.64 -11.23 -15.70
CA HIS A 47 -7.26 -12.45 -16.25
C HIS A 47 -7.61 -13.48 -15.16
N ASP A 48 -7.15 -13.28 -13.95
CA ASP A 48 -7.39 -14.20 -12.84
C ASP A 48 -8.56 -13.67 -12.01
N GLU A 49 -9.75 -14.27 -12.18
CA GLU A 49 -10.92 -13.96 -11.38
C GLU A 49 -10.72 -14.30 -9.89
N GLU A 50 -9.72 -15.15 -9.60
CA GLU A 50 -9.26 -15.46 -8.26
C GLU A 50 -8.08 -14.58 -7.82
N THR A 51 -7.80 -13.48 -8.57
CA THR A 51 -6.68 -12.62 -8.19
C THR A 51 -6.91 -12.07 -6.80
N GLU A 52 -5.96 -12.37 -5.94
CA GLU A 52 -5.96 -11.91 -4.55
C GLU A 52 -5.49 -10.46 -4.42
N ARG A 53 -5.18 -9.80 -5.54
CA ARG A 53 -4.56 -8.48 -5.54
C ARG A 53 -5.22 -7.55 -6.55
N THR A 54 -5.50 -6.33 -6.11
CA THR A 54 -5.88 -5.20 -6.98
C THR A 54 -4.90 -4.05 -6.78
N SER A 55 -4.42 -3.49 -7.89
CA SER A 55 -3.48 -2.38 -7.90
C SER A 55 -4.14 -1.11 -8.41
N TYR A 56 -3.83 0.02 -7.75
CA TYR A 56 -4.37 1.34 -8.10
C TYR A 56 -3.23 2.34 -8.27
N ILE A 57 -3.46 3.34 -9.12
CA ILE A 57 -2.60 4.51 -9.28
C ILE A 57 -3.19 5.68 -8.50
N ILE A 58 -2.33 6.34 -7.74
CA ILE A 58 -2.62 7.59 -7.05
C ILE A 58 -2.27 8.72 -7.99
N GLU A 59 -3.24 9.60 -8.26
CA GLU A 59 -3.04 10.78 -9.09
C GLU A 59 -3.22 12.05 -8.26
N GLU A 60 -2.37 13.03 -8.51
CA GLU A 60 -2.55 14.37 -7.97
C GLU A 60 -3.76 15.04 -8.64
N ARG A 61 -4.76 15.41 -7.85
CA ARG A 61 -6.06 15.90 -8.35
C ARG A 61 -5.93 17.15 -9.23
N SER A 62 -5.02 18.05 -8.91
CA SER A 62 -4.82 19.31 -9.62
C SER A 62 -4.21 19.17 -11.02
N THR A 63 -3.38 18.13 -11.22
CA THR A 63 -2.59 17.95 -12.43
C THR A 63 -2.93 16.67 -13.18
N SER A 64 -3.70 15.76 -12.58
CA SER A 64 -3.97 14.39 -13.05
C SER A 64 -2.69 13.57 -13.27
N LYS A 65 -1.57 13.96 -12.66
CA LYS A 65 -0.32 13.24 -12.78
C LYS A 65 -0.27 12.06 -11.79
N PRO A 66 0.16 10.87 -12.23
CA PRO A 66 0.46 9.78 -11.34
C PRO A 66 1.58 10.16 -10.35
N ILE A 67 1.37 9.90 -9.06
CA ILE A 67 2.29 10.26 -7.97
C ILE A 67 2.67 9.09 -7.08
N GLY A 68 2.03 7.94 -7.26
CA GLY A 68 2.26 6.76 -6.46
C GLY A 68 1.29 5.62 -6.81
N TRP A 69 1.33 4.58 -6.02
CA TRP A 69 0.42 3.44 -6.15
C TRP A 69 -0.02 2.92 -4.80
N CYS A 70 -1.14 2.24 -4.78
CA CYS A 70 -1.56 1.43 -3.65
C CYS A 70 -2.06 0.07 -4.14
N THR A 71 -2.08 -0.87 -3.21
CA THR A 71 -2.51 -2.24 -3.47
C THR A 71 -3.44 -2.68 -2.38
N GLU A 72 -4.39 -3.46 -2.77
CA GLU A 72 -5.21 -4.26 -1.90
C GLU A 72 -4.99 -5.72 -2.28
N ARG A 73 -4.76 -6.54 -1.29
CA ARG A 73 -4.63 -7.97 -1.46
C ARG A 73 -5.62 -8.67 -0.56
N THR A 74 -6.45 -9.50 -1.14
CA THR A 74 -7.31 -10.41 -0.39
C THR A 74 -6.43 -11.42 0.32
N TRP A 75 -6.41 -11.37 1.64
CA TRP A 75 -5.66 -12.34 2.44
C TRP A 75 -6.43 -13.64 2.61
N ASP A 76 -7.71 -13.51 2.86
CA ASP A 76 -8.64 -14.65 2.95
C ASP A 76 -10.08 -14.18 2.69
N ARG A 77 -10.66 -14.63 1.57
CA ARG A 77 -12.06 -14.31 1.23
C ARG A 77 -13.07 -14.83 2.23
N LYS A 78 -12.76 -15.96 2.88
CA LYS A 78 -13.65 -16.56 3.90
C LYS A 78 -13.68 -15.70 5.16
N HIS A 79 -12.55 -15.13 5.55
CA HIS A 79 -12.42 -14.30 6.74
C HIS A 79 -12.61 -12.80 6.47
N VAL A 80 -12.87 -12.44 5.21
CA VAL A 80 -13.18 -11.04 4.80
C VAL A 80 -12.11 -10.06 5.27
N SER A 81 -10.82 -10.44 5.07
CA SER A 81 -9.65 -9.68 5.47
C SER A 81 -8.81 -9.25 4.26
N ALA A 82 -8.39 -8.00 4.25
CA ALA A 82 -7.54 -7.43 3.22
C ALA A 82 -6.20 -6.96 3.78
N ASN A 83 -5.11 -7.27 3.08
CA ASN A 83 -3.84 -6.61 3.29
C ASN A 83 -3.73 -5.41 2.33
N VAL A 84 -3.40 -4.24 2.87
CA VAL A 84 -3.31 -3.01 2.10
C VAL A 84 -1.91 -2.42 2.13
N GLY A 85 -1.51 -1.79 1.04
CA GLY A 85 -0.22 -1.15 0.93
C GLY A 85 -0.28 0.12 0.09
N ILE A 86 0.60 1.07 0.40
CA ILE A 86 0.72 2.34 -0.30
C ILE A 86 2.18 2.77 -0.44
N ALA A 87 2.52 3.33 -1.59
CA ALA A 87 3.78 4.03 -1.77
C ALA A 87 3.62 5.26 -2.67
N LEU A 88 4.22 6.37 -2.25
CA LEU A 88 4.35 7.55 -3.09
C LEU A 88 5.66 7.47 -3.88
N GLY A 89 5.53 7.43 -5.20
CA GLY A 89 6.64 7.38 -6.14
C GLY A 89 7.32 8.73 -6.35
N GLU A 90 6.61 9.83 -6.11
CA GLU A 90 7.17 11.18 -6.23
C GLU A 90 7.66 11.68 -4.87
N LYS A 91 8.97 11.54 -4.62
CA LYS A 91 9.61 11.86 -3.32
C LYS A 91 9.38 13.31 -2.87
N ALA A 92 9.28 14.24 -3.82
CA ALA A 92 8.99 15.66 -3.53
C ALA A 92 7.61 15.89 -2.87
N LEU A 93 6.72 14.89 -2.92
CA LEU A 93 5.39 14.93 -2.33
C LEU A 93 5.29 14.24 -0.96
N TRP A 94 6.38 13.67 -0.48
CA TRP A 94 6.40 13.04 0.83
C TRP A 94 6.19 14.07 1.96
N GLY A 95 5.48 13.66 3.00
CA GLY A 95 5.17 14.51 4.16
C GLY A 95 4.12 15.60 3.93
N LYS A 96 3.49 15.66 2.75
CA LYS A 96 2.50 16.68 2.37
C LYS A 96 1.03 16.23 2.49
N GLY A 97 0.77 15.08 3.11
CA GLY A 97 -0.59 14.56 3.33
C GLY A 97 -1.11 13.62 2.23
N TYR A 98 -0.51 13.59 1.04
CA TYR A 98 -0.98 12.75 -0.08
C TYR A 98 -1.11 11.26 0.28
N GLY A 99 -0.17 10.72 1.08
CA GLY A 99 -0.24 9.32 1.52
C GLY A 99 -1.41 9.04 2.45
N THR A 100 -1.73 9.98 3.34
CA THR A 100 -2.88 9.88 4.24
C THR A 100 -4.18 9.93 3.45
N GLU A 101 -4.35 10.91 2.55
CA GLU A 101 -5.53 11.04 1.69
C GLU A 101 -5.73 9.81 0.80
N ALA A 102 -4.65 9.30 0.20
CA ALA A 102 -4.74 8.10 -0.64
C ALA A 102 -5.09 6.84 0.16
N MET A 103 -4.60 6.70 1.41
CA MET A 103 -4.97 5.59 2.28
C MET A 103 -6.45 5.69 2.69
N GLU A 104 -6.97 6.88 3.01
CA GLU A 104 -8.41 7.07 3.28
C GLU A 104 -9.27 6.64 2.08
N LEU A 105 -8.91 7.01 0.86
CA LEU A 105 -9.61 6.57 -0.36
C LEU A 105 -9.53 5.05 -0.57
N LEU A 106 -8.39 4.42 -0.23
CA LEU A 106 -8.26 2.98 -0.30
C LEU A 106 -9.16 2.29 0.74
N MET A 107 -9.23 2.82 1.96
CA MET A 107 -10.11 2.29 3.00
C MET A 107 -11.59 2.43 2.65
N GLU A 108 -11.99 3.50 1.96
CA GLU A 108 -13.33 3.64 1.41
C GLU A 108 -13.66 2.51 0.42
N ILE A 109 -12.72 2.16 -0.47
CA ILE A 109 -12.90 1.01 -1.38
C ILE A 109 -13.01 -0.28 -0.59
N VAL A 110 -12.10 -0.54 0.33
CA VAL A 110 -12.02 -1.78 1.12
C VAL A 110 -13.26 -1.97 1.98
N PHE A 111 -13.63 -0.97 2.76
CA PHE A 111 -14.69 -1.10 3.75
C PHE A 111 -16.09 -0.79 3.21
N ASP A 112 -16.24 0.21 2.34
CA ASP A 112 -17.58 0.65 1.93
C ASP A 112 -18.02 0.00 0.61
N HIS A 113 -17.09 -0.18 -0.34
CA HIS A 113 -17.46 -0.74 -1.65
C HIS A 113 -17.33 -2.27 -1.69
N GLN A 114 -16.33 -2.84 -1.01
CA GLN A 114 -16.10 -4.29 -1.02
C GLN A 114 -16.63 -4.98 0.24
N ALA A 115 -17.04 -4.20 1.25
CA ALA A 115 -17.60 -4.67 2.51
C ALA A 115 -16.67 -5.61 3.30
N TRP A 116 -15.34 -5.40 3.23
CA TRP A 116 -14.38 -6.12 4.04
C TRP A 116 -14.60 -5.82 5.52
N HIS A 117 -14.31 -6.78 6.38
CA HIS A 117 -14.46 -6.65 7.83
C HIS A 117 -13.18 -6.13 8.51
N HIS A 118 -12.03 -6.46 7.96
CA HIS A 118 -10.72 -6.23 8.54
C HIS A 118 -9.72 -5.79 7.47
N ALA A 119 -8.89 -4.81 7.78
CA ALA A 119 -7.76 -4.40 6.96
C ALA A 119 -6.48 -4.40 7.80
N GLU A 120 -5.38 -4.87 7.23
CA GLU A 120 -4.08 -4.86 7.88
C GLU A 120 -3.00 -4.34 6.94
N LEU A 121 -1.91 -3.88 7.52
CA LEU A 121 -0.71 -3.47 6.81
C LEU A 121 0.54 -3.68 7.67
N TRP A 122 1.70 -3.70 7.00
CA TRP A 122 3.00 -3.74 7.66
C TRP A 122 3.87 -2.57 7.24
N THR A 123 4.72 -2.11 8.15
CA THR A 123 5.74 -1.11 7.85
C THR A 123 6.95 -1.30 8.76
N LEU A 124 8.12 -0.81 8.33
CA LEU A 124 9.31 -0.81 9.16
C LEU A 124 9.08 0.03 10.43
N ALA A 125 9.60 -0.41 11.56
CA ALA A 125 9.45 0.30 12.83
C ALA A 125 10.07 1.71 12.79
N GLU A 126 11.13 1.89 11.99
CA GLU A 126 11.78 3.19 11.78
C GLU A 126 10.99 4.13 10.85
N ASN A 127 9.96 3.63 10.15
CA ASN A 127 9.14 4.44 9.26
C ASN A 127 8.06 5.22 10.04
N GLU A 128 8.50 6.04 11.00
CA GLU A 128 7.59 6.84 11.84
C GLU A 128 6.59 7.69 11.04
N ARG A 129 7.03 8.18 9.87
CA ARG A 129 6.17 8.96 8.97
C ARG A 129 4.97 8.16 8.49
N ALA A 130 5.20 6.92 8.04
CA ALA A 130 4.13 6.04 7.59
C ALA A 130 3.23 5.63 8.77
N ILE A 131 3.81 5.24 9.90
CA ILE A 131 3.07 4.87 11.11
C ILE A 131 2.11 6.00 11.51
N LYS A 132 2.61 7.25 11.64
CA LYS A 132 1.77 8.42 11.96
C LYS A 132 0.69 8.69 10.90
N SER A 133 0.97 8.41 9.63
CA SER A 133 -0.02 8.52 8.56
C SER A 133 -1.14 7.48 8.71
N PHE A 134 -0.78 6.23 8.98
CA PHE A 134 -1.74 5.14 9.17
C PHE A 134 -2.58 5.33 10.46
N GLU A 135 -1.96 5.79 11.54
CA GLU A 135 -2.69 6.15 12.77
C GLU A 135 -3.75 7.24 12.51
N LYS A 136 -3.44 8.26 11.70
CA LYS A 136 -4.42 9.27 11.27
C LYS A 136 -5.57 8.68 10.47
N CYS A 137 -5.32 7.64 9.68
CA CYS A 137 -6.36 6.90 8.94
C CYS A 137 -7.16 5.93 9.84
N GLY A 138 -6.80 5.81 11.14
CA GLY A 138 -7.50 4.97 12.12
C GLY A 138 -6.91 3.59 12.33
N PHE A 139 -5.78 3.28 11.70
CA PHE A 139 -5.06 2.04 11.98
C PHE A 139 -4.46 2.05 13.38
N ARG A 140 -4.46 0.91 14.04
CA ARG A 140 -3.87 0.69 15.36
C ARG A 140 -2.73 -0.31 15.27
N LYS A 141 -1.68 -0.11 16.06
CA LYS A 141 -0.60 -1.10 16.19
C LYS A 141 -1.12 -2.33 16.92
N VAL A 142 -0.89 -3.49 16.32
CA VAL A 142 -1.23 -4.82 16.88
C VAL A 142 -0.01 -5.44 17.52
N GLY A 143 1.15 -5.29 16.87
CA GLY A 143 2.38 -5.89 17.36
C GLY A 143 3.61 -5.45 16.58
N VAL A 144 4.75 -6.00 17.00
CA VAL A 144 6.05 -5.81 16.35
C VAL A 144 6.66 -7.18 16.13
N GLU A 145 6.99 -7.47 14.88
CA GLU A 145 7.81 -8.61 14.50
C GLU A 145 9.27 -8.17 14.55
N ARG A 146 10.02 -8.71 15.52
CA ARG A 146 11.40 -8.29 15.74
C ARG A 146 12.34 -8.96 14.74
N GLU A 147 13.27 -8.16 14.17
CA GLU A 147 14.35 -8.64 13.32
C GLU A 147 13.88 -9.48 12.11
N VAL A 148 12.68 -9.22 11.59
CA VAL A 148 12.06 -10.01 10.51
C VAL A 148 12.48 -9.53 9.12
N ALA A 149 12.84 -8.26 8.96
CA ALA A 149 13.31 -7.70 7.71
C ALA A 149 14.84 -7.57 7.72
N TYR A 150 15.52 -8.08 6.67
CA TYR A 150 16.96 -7.93 6.49
C TYR A 150 17.25 -7.10 5.26
N TYR A 151 17.87 -5.93 5.44
CA TYR A 151 18.36 -5.09 4.34
C TYR A 151 19.51 -4.18 4.80
N GLU A 152 20.32 -3.70 3.86
CA GLU A 152 21.49 -2.84 4.12
C GLU A 152 22.44 -3.37 5.21
N GLY A 153 22.54 -4.70 5.31
CA GLY A 153 23.46 -5.37 6.25
C GLY A 153 22.96 -5.45 7.70
N GLY A 154 21.69 -5.12 7.97
CA GLY A 154 21.07 -5.16 9.30
C GLY A 154 19.72 -5.85 9.32
N TYR A 155 19.31 -6.28 10.52
CA TYR A 155 17.97 -6.75 10.79
C TYR A 155 17.11 -5.59 11.32
N HIS A 156 15.86 -5.55 10.88
CA HIS A 156 14.92 -4.48 11.18
C HIS A 156 13.59 -5.04 11.68
N ASP A 157 12.97 -4.31 12.59
CA ASP A 157 11.66 -4.64 13.13
C ASP A 157 10.56 -4.17 12.17
N VAL A 158 9.47 -4.94 12.11
CA VAL A 158 8.27 -4.60 11.34
C VAL A 158 7.09 -4.42 12.28
N VAL A 159 6.39 -3.31 12.14
CA VAL A 159 5.15 -3.01 12.87
C VAL A 159 3.97 -3.51 12.06
N LEU A 160 3.13 -4.34 12.68
CA LEU A 160 1.83 -4.74 12.17
C LEU A 160 0.79 -3.75 12.68
N MET A 161 -0.06 -3.27 11.78
CA MET A 161 -1.18 -2.38 12.08
C MET A 161 -2.46 -2.90 11.44
N GLU A 162 -3.59 -2.68 12.11
CA GLU A 162 -4.91 -3.12 11.65
C GLU A 162 -5.97 -2.05 11.83
N GLN A 163 -7.09 -2.20 11.11
CA GLN A 163 -8.32 -1.43 11.29
C GLN A 163 -9.53 -2.33 11.05
N LEU A 164 -10.54 -2.23 11.92
CA LEU A 164 -11.81 -2.93 11.76
C LEU A 164 -12.84 -2.05 11.05
N LYS A 165 -13.76 -2.67 10.29
CA LYS A 165 -14.89 -1.97 9.66
C LYS A 165 -15.70 -1.15 10.67
N SER A 166 -15.94 -1.67 11.87
CA SER A 166 -16.67 -0.96 12.92
C SER A 166 -15.97 0.31 13.40
N GLU A 167 -14.65 0.33 13.42
CA GLU A 167 -13.85 1.51 13.77
C GLU A 167 -13.86 2.55 12.66
N TRP A 168 -13.82 2.08 11.39
CA TRP A 168 -14.01 2.93 10.22
C TRP A 168 -15.36 3.64 10.23
N ASP A 169 -16.45 2.92 10.47
CA ASP A 169 -17.81 3.47 10.53
C ASP A 169 -17.96 4.50 11.67
N ALA A 170 -17.40 4.20 12.85
CA ALA A 170 -17.45 5.12 14.00
C ALA A 170 -16.74 6.47 13.71
N ARG A 171 -15.63 6.45 12.95
CA ARG A 171 -14.92 7.68 12.56
C ARG A 171 -15.74 8.58 11.61
N LYS A 172 -16.58 7.99 10.76
CA LYS A 172 -17.42 8.75 9.83
C LYS A 172 -18.61 9.45 10.48
N THR A 173 -18.99 8.99 11.67
CA THR A 173 -20.14 9.54 12.42
C THR A 173 -19.73 10.56 13.50
N SER A 174 -18.42 10.77 13.69
CA SER A 174 -17.85 11.73 14.65
C SER A 174 -17.47 13.03 14.01
#